data_2e21d68365883166dbd3faee81e9ca9e
#
_entry.id   2e21d68365883166dbd3faee81e9ca9e
#
_cell.length_a   1.000
_cell.length_b   1.000
_cell.length_c   1.000
_cell.angle_alpha   90.00
_cell.angle_beta   90.00
_cell.angle_gamma   90.00
#
_symmetry.space_group_name_H-M   'P 1'
#
loop_
_entity.id
_entity.type
_entity.pdbx_description
1 polymer ?
#
loop_
_entity_poly.entity_id
_entity_poly.type
_entity_poly.pdbx_seq_one_letter_code
_entity_poly.pdbx_strand_id
1 'polypeptide(L)'
;MYDNYIELMIEGMTRGRELQDAFILVLREKEGKRFLPILIPHNGYDMIANALKHKDFTCSKLMNKLAGRVGMTMIGVRLMQPANGETQALLDFELVNEVVSITVPVAEAVVSAIETHSALWVQRDTFERQ
;
A
#
# COMPACT_ATOMS: atom_id res chain seq x y z
N MET A 1 -17.63 2.72 -1.55
CA MET A 1 -16.52 3.45 -0.96
C MET A 1 -15.36 3.69 -1.93
N TYR A 2 -15.08 2.74 -2.79
CA TYR A 2 -13.94 2.88 -3.72
C TYR A 2 -14.36 3.11 -5.17
N ASP A 3 -15.46 3.79 -5.39
CA ASP A 3 -16.04 3.97 -6.73
C ASP A 3 -15.13 4.72 -7.71
N ASN A 4 -14.36 5.68 -7.22
CA ASN A 4 -13.42 6.45 -8.03
C ASN A 4 -11.99 5.95 -7.91
N TYR A 5 -11.83 4.72 -7.45
CA TYR A 5 -10.53 4.12 -7.24
C TYR A 5 -10.33 2.93 -8.18
N ILE A 6 -9.09 2.64 -8.45
CA ILE A 6 -8.68 1.50 -9.27
C ILE A 6 -7.93 0.54 -8.35
N GLU A 7 -8.31 -0.72 -8.38
CA GLU A 7 -7.62 -1.75 -7.61
C GLU A 7 -6.31 -2.10 -8.27
N LEU A 8 -5.26 -2.23 -7.45
CA LEU A 8 -3.91 -2.52 -7.91
C LEU A 8 -3.43 -3.84 -7.35
N MET A 9 -2.47 -4.44 -8.05
CA MET A 9 -1.73 -5.57 -7.53
C MET A 9 -0.24 -5.30 -7.65
N ILE A 10 0.55 -5.97 -6.83
CA ILE A 10 2.00 -5.81 -6.84
C ILE A 10 2.57 -6.62 -7.99
N GLU A 11 3.23 -5.92 -8.94
CA GLU A 11 3.90 -6.59 -10.05
C GLU A 11 5.31 -7.02 -9.63
N GLY A 12 6.00 -6.17 -8.88
CA GLY A 12 7.33 -6.48 -8.42
C GLY A 12 8.04 -5.25 -7.89
N MET A 13 9.32 -5.42 -7.59
CA MET A 13 10.17 -4.32 -7.16
C MET A 13 11.47 -4.36 -7.94
N THR A 14 12.00 -3.18 -8.26
CA THR A 14 13.26 -3.09 -8.97
C THR A 14 14.10 -1.96 -8.39
N ARG A 15 15.40 -2.02 -8.63
CA ARG A 15 16.32 -0.99 -8.16
C ARG A 15 16.38 0.14 -9.19
N GLY A 16 16.27 1.38 -8.71
CA GLY A 16 16.42 2.53 -9.57
C GLY A 16 17.87 2.69 -10.01
N ARG A 17 18.11 2.90 -11.30
CA ARG A 17 19.48 2.99 -11.84
C ARG A 17 20.20 4.27 -11.43
N GLU A 18 19.44 5.34 -11.24
CA GLU A 18 20.00 6.66 -10.98
C GLU A 18 20.02 7.06 -9.50
N LEU A 19 19.30 6.30 -8.67
CA LEU A 19 19.19 6.59 -7.24
C LEU A 19 19.76 5.41 -6.47
N GLN A 20 20.90 5.62 -5.83
CA GLN A 20 21.65 4.53 -5.21
C GLN A 20 20.91 3.83 -4.06
N ASP A 21 20.04 4.56 -3.36
CA ASP A 21 19.37 4.04 -2.16
C ASP A 21 17.86 3.94 -2.32
N ALA A 22 17.36 4.03 -3.55
CA ALA A 22 15.93 3.97 -3.79
C ALA A 22 15.57 2.77 -4.64
N PHE A 23 14.42 2.19 -4.32
CA PHE A 23 13.86 1.11 -5.08
C PHE A 23 12.53 1.57 -5.67
N ILE A 24 12.10 0.89 -6.71
CA ILE A 24 10.83 1.19 -7.35
C ILE A 24 9.89 0.02 -7.11
N LEU A 25 8.78 0.30 -6.46
CA LEU A 25 7.68 -0.64 -6.33
C LEU A 25 6.80 -0.47 -7.56
N VAL A 26 6.64 -1.53 -8.35
CA VAL A 26 5.83 -1.49 -9.55
C VAL A 26 4.47 -2.13 -9.24
N LEU A 27 3.44 -1.32 -9.36
CA LEU A 27 2.06 -1.76 -9.18
C LEU A 27 1.39 -1.79 -10.56
N ARG A 28 0.38 -2.62 -10.70
CA ARG A 28 -0.36 -2.75 -11.96
C ARG A 28 -1.85 -2.77 -11.64
N GLU A 29 -2.66 -2.22 -12.57
CA GLU A 29 -4.11 -2.37 -12.45
C GLU A 29 -4.46 -3.84 -12.41
N LYS A 30 -5.29 -4.23 -11.45
CA LYS A 30 -5.74 -5.62 -11.35
C LYS A 30 -6.54 -6.03 -12.59
N GLU A 31 -7.39 -5.14 -13.06
CA GLU A 31 -8.28 -5.40 -14.19
C GLU A 31 -7.82 -4.72 -15.49
N GLY A 32 -6.54 -4.33 -15.58
CA GLY A 32 -6.05 -3.58 -16.72
C GLY A 32 -4.59 -3.81 -16.99
N LYS A 33 -4.02 -2.94 -17.82
CA LYS A 33 -2.63 -3.07 -18.28
C LYS A 33 -1.71 -1.93 -17.86
N ARG A 34 -2.24 -0.91 -17.17
CA ARG A 34 -1.43 0.24 -16.79
C ARG A 34 -0.62 -0.07 -15.53
N PHE A 35 0.57 0.53 -15.47
CA PHE A 35 1.48 0.37 -14.36
C PHE A 35 1.59 1.67 -13.58
N LEU A 36 1.86 1.56 -12.29
CA LEU A 36 2.11 2.70 -11.42
C LEU A 36 3.41 2.45 -10.66
N PRO A 37 4.50 3.12 -11.03
CA PRO A 37 5.75 3.00 -10.30
C PRO A 37 5.75 3.95 -9.10
N ILE A 38 6.25 3.48 -7.96
CA ILE A 38 6.35 4.26 -6.74
C ILE A 38 7.74 4.10 -6.16
N LEU A 39 8.39 5.22 -5.87
CA LEU A 39 9.70 5.20 -5.20
C LEU A 39 9.53 4.84 -3.74
N ILE A 40 10.33 3.91 -3.27
CA ILE A 40 10.35 3.51 -1.86
C ILE A 40 11.79 3.54 -1.34
N PRO A 41 12.00 3.86 -0.06
CA PRO A 41 13.34 3.81 0.51
C PRO A 41 13.83 2.38 0.68
N HIS A 42 15.13 2.22 0.92
CA HIS A 42 15.76 0.90 1.05
C HIS A 42 15.10 0.06 2.13
N ASN A 43 14.82 0.65 3.30
CA ASN A 43 14.16 -0.10 4.38
C ASN A 43 12.75 -0.53 3.98
N GLY A 44 12.06 0.26 3.17
CA GLY A 44 10.75 -0.11 2.64
C GLY A 44 10.83 -1.32 1.72
N TYR A 45 11.87 -1.39 0.90
CA TYR A 45 12.10 -2.56 0.06
C TYR A 45 12.21 -3.83 0.90
N ASP A 46 13.03 -3.80 1.96
CA ASP A 46 13.23 -4.96 2.81
C ASP A 46 11.92 -5.38 3.50
N MET A 47 11.14 -4.43 3.96
CA MET A 47 9.85 -4.70 4.60
C MET A 47 8.90 -5.42 3.65
N ILE A 48 8.77 -4.91 2.44
CA ILE A 48 7.87 -5.49 1.44
C ILE A 48 8.38 -6.86 0.99
N ALA A 49 9.68 -6.99 0.73
CA ALA A 49 10.26 -8.26 0.32
C ALA A 49 10.03 -9.33 1.37
N ASN A 50 10.19 -9.00 2.65
CA ASN A 50 9.95 -9.95 3.73
C ASN A 50 8.47 -10.34 3.83
N ALA A 51 7.56 -9.38 3.64
CA ALA A 51 6.12 -9.66 3.67
C ALA A 51 5.72 -10.58 2.51
N LEU A 52 6.28 -10.36 1.32
CA LEU A 52 6.01 -11.22 0.16
C LEU A 52 6.53 -12.65 0.36
N LYS A 53 7.57 -12.82 1.16
CA LYS A 53 8.13 -14.14 1.47
C LYS A 53 7.46 -14.80 2.67
N HIS A 54 6.41 -14.19 3.21
CA HIS A 54 5.68 -14.72 4.38
C HIS A 54 6.55 -14.89 5.62
N LYS A 55 7.44 -13.93 5.87
CA LYS A 55 8.23 -13.94 7.11
C LYS A 55 7.34 -13.75 8.33
N ASP A 56 7.70 -14.41 9.43
CA ASP A 56 6.80 -14.65 10.54
C ASP A 56 6.38 -13.45 11.37
N PHE A 57 7.19 -12.41 11.45
CA PHE A 57 6.85 -11.29 12.33
C PHE A 57 7.17 -9.94 11.68
N THR A 58 6.18 -9.05 11.72
CA THR A 58 6.35 -7.65 11.37
C THR A 58 5.55 -6.81 12.35
N CYS A 59 5.89 -5.51 12.46
CA CYS A 59 5.11 -4.58 13.27
C CYS A 59 3.67 -4.48 12.76
N SER A 60 3.47 -4.59 11.46
CA SER A 60 2.12 -4.56 10.87
C SER A 60 1.26 -5.72 11.36
N LYS A 61 1.82 -6.92 11.47
CA LYS A 61 1.06 -8.07 11.99
C LYS A 61 0.61 -7.82 13.43
N LEU A 62 1.50 -7.29 14.25
CA LEU A 62 1.15 -6.99 15.64
C LEU A 62 0.04 -5.94 15.69
N MET A 63 0.17 -4.86 14.93
CA MET A 63 -0.84 -3.80 14.89
C MET A 63 -2.19 -4.33 14.42
N ASN A 64 -2.20 -5.19 13.40
CA ASN A 64 -3.44 -5.77 12.91
C ASN A 64 -4.10 -6.68 13.94
N LYS A 65 -3.32 -7.43 14.71
CA LYS A 65 -3.87 -8.24 15.81
C LYS A 65 -4.49 -7.36 16.90
N LEU A 66 -3.79 -6.28 17.24
CA LEU A 66 -4.33 -5.34 18.24
C LEU A 66 -5.61 -4.67 17.74
N ALA A 67 -5.64 -4.26 16.49
CA ALA A 67 -6.82 -3.66 15.89
C ALA A 67 -8.00 -4.63 15.95
N GLY A 68 -7.77 -5.90 15.61
CA GLY A 68 -8.81 -6.92 15.67
C GLY A 68 -9.37 -7.10 17.08
N ARG A 69 -8.52 -6.95 18.11
CA ARG A 69 -8.96 -7.06 19.50
C ARG A 69 -9.93 -5.96 19.90
N VAL A 70 -9.82 -4.78 19.31
CA VAL A 70 -10.73 -3.66 19.61
C VAL A 70 -11.86 -3.54 18.59
N GLY A 71 -12.02 -4.54 17.72
CA GLY A 71 -13.13 -4.58 16.78
C GLY A 71 -12.91 -3.79 15.49
N MET A 72 -11.67 -3.47 15.16
CA MET A 72 -11.33 -2.81 13.91
C MET A 72 -10.97 -3.84 12.85
N THR A 73 -11.55 -3.72 11.67
CA THR A 73 -11.26 -4.61 10.55
C THR A 73 -10.73 -3.79 9.39
N MET A 74 -9.57 -4.17 8.85
CA MET A 74 -9.05 -3.49 7.68
C MET A 74 -9.88 -3.82 6.45
N ILE A 75 -10.32 -2.78 5.74
CA ILE A 75 -11.13 -2.95 4.53
C ILE A 75 -10.38 -2.61 3.26
N GLY A 76 -9.29 -1.86 3.33
CA GLY A 76 -8.49 -1.54 2.15
C GLY A 76 -7.39 -0.57 2.45
N VAL A 77 -6.52 -0.38 1.48
CA VAL A 77 -5.39 0.55 1.53
C VAL A 77 -5.48 1.46 0.33
N ARG A 78 -5.48 2.78 0.57
CA ARG A 78 -5.51 3.76 -0.51
C ARG A 78 -4.16 4.43 -0.65
N LEU A 79 -3.66 4.48 -1.88
CA LEU A 79 -2.44 5.23 -2.19
C LEU A 79 -2.85 6.58 -2.72
N MET A 80 -2.25 7.63 -2.17
CA MET A 80 -2.51 9.01 -2.53
C MET A 80 -1.24 9.59 -3.13
N GLN A 81 -1.29 9.91 -4.42
CA GLN A 81 -0.13 10.49 -5.11
C GLN A 81 -0.48 11.90 -5.54
N PRO A 82 -0.21 12.89 -4.69
CA PRO A 82 -0.49 14.30 -5.05
C PRO A 82 0.41 14.75 -6.19
N ALA A 83 -0.03 15.78 -6.92
CA ALA A 83 0.74 16.32 -8.04
C ALA A 83 2.11 16.84 -7.61
N ASN A 84 2.20 17.36 -6.39
CA ASN A 84 3.42 17.96 -5.83
C ASN A 84 3.75 17.35 -4.48
N GLY A 85 4.39 16.20 -4.45
CA GLY A 85 4.77 15.65 -3.15
C GLY A 85 4.96 14.16 -3.18
N GLU A 86 5.31 13.63 -2.01
CA GLU A 86 5.55 12.21 -1.85
C GLU A 86 4.23 11.44 -1.81
N THR A 87 4.26 10.24 -2.33
CA THR A 87 3.12 9.34 -2.24
C THR A 87 2.83 9.03 -0.78
N GLN A 88 1.56 9.19 -0.40
CA GLN A 88 1.09 8.86 0.94
C GLN A 88 0.15 7.68 0.86
N ALA A 89 -0.09 7.05 1.98
CA ALA A 89 -1.00 5.92 2.04
C ALA A 89 -1.92 6.03 3.25
N LEU A 90 -3.10 5.49 3.09
CA LEU A 90 -4.11 5.47 4.14
C LEU A 90 -4.56 4.02 4.35
N LEU A 91 -4.54 3.58 5.59
CA LEU A 91 -5.16 2.32 5.98
C LEU A 91 -6.61 2.61 6.38
N ASP A 92 -7.55 1.97 5.72
CA ASP A 92 -8.96 2.14 6.01
C ASP A 92 -9.44 0.99 6.87
N PHE A 93 -9.98 1.32 8.04
CA PHE A 93 -10.53 0.36 8.99
C PHE A 93 -12.01 0.61 9.20
N GLU A 94 -12.76 -0.45 9.35
CA GLU A 94 -14.16 -0.37 9.76
C GLU A 94 -14.25 -0.65 11.26
N LEU A 95 -14.92 0.25 11.96
CA LEU A 95 -15.16 0.12 13.41
C LEU A 95 -16.62 0.44 13.66
N VAL A 96 -17.40 -0.59 13.98
CA VAL A 96 -18.85 -0.48 14.25
C VAL A 96 -19.56 0.51 13.33
N ASN A 97 -20.01 0.98 12.71
CA ASN A 97 -20.74 1.91 11.85
C ASN A 97 -19.94 3.10 11.33
N GLU A 98 -18.60 3.08 11.47
CA GLU A 98 -17.79 4.15 10.90
C GLU A 98 -16.51 3.62 10.29
N VAL A 99 -15.91 4.41 9.41
CA VAL A 99 -14.63 4.09 8.80
C VAL A 99 -13.59 5.06 9.37
N VAL A 100 -12.49 4.49 9.84
CA VAL A 100 -11.36 5.25 10.39
C VAL A 100 -10.18 5.05 9.44
N SER A 101 -9.56 6.15 9.03
CA SER A 101 -8.42 6.10 8.13
C SER A 101 -7.16 6.59 8.84
N ILE A 102 -6.07 5.86 8.68
CA ILE A 102 -4.79 6.18 9.33
C ILE A 102 -3.74 6.36 8.24
N THR A 103 -3.06 7.52 8.28
CA THR A 103 -1.97 7.80 7.33
C THR A 103 -0.71 7.09 7.79
N VAL A 104 -0.08 6.35 6.88
CA VAL A 104 1.17 5.65 7.15
C VAL A 104 2.09 5.78 5.93
N PRO A 105 3.40 5.53 6.08
CA PRO A 105 4.29 5.45 4.93
C PRO A 105 3.85 4.36 3.95
N VAL A 106 4.13 4.58 2.66
CA VAL A 106 3.68 3.67 1.60
C VAL A 106 4.14 2.24 1.84
N ALA A 107 5.41 2.05 2.22
CA ALA A 107 5.93 0.69 2.42
C ALA A 107 5.17 -0.06 3.50
N GLU A 108 4.87 0.61 4.62
CA GLU A 108 4.10 0.01 5.70
C GLU A 108 2.68 -0.32 5.27
N ALA A 109 2.08 0.56 4.46
CA ALA A 109 0.74 0.33 3.95
C ALA A 109 0.69 -0.89 3.03
N VAL A 110 1.68 -1.02 2.15
CA VAL A 110 1.76 -2.16 1.23
C VAL A 110 1.96 -3.46 2.01
N VAL A 111 2.82 -3.44 3.03
CA VAL A 111 3.02 -4.61 3.90
C VAL A 111 1.71 -4.99 4.59
N SER A 112 0.98 -4.01 5.10
CA SER A 112 -0.30 -4.27 5.75
C SER A 112 -1.31 -4.88 4.79
N ALA A 113 -1.34 -4.41 3.54
CA ALA A 113 -2.23 -4.98 2.52
C ALA A 113 -1.87 -6.43 2.22
N ILE A 114 -0.57 -6.75 2.10
CA ILE A 114 -0.12 -8.12 1.86
C ILE A 114 -0.53 -9.03 3.02
N GLU A 115 -0.27 -8.60 4.25
CA GLU A 115 -0.50 -9.44 5.43
C GLU A 115 -1.97 -9.66 5.74
N THR A 116 -2.83 -8.70 5.43
CA THR A 116 -4.27 -8.82 5.67
C THR A 116 -5.04 -9.28 4.44
N HIS A 117 -4.35 -9.50 3.33
CA HIS A 117 -4.97 -9.81 2.03
C HIS A 117 -6.01 -8.76 1.64
N SER A 118 -5.71 -7.50 1.95
CA SER A 118 -6.58 -6.37 1.62
C SER A 118 -6.20 -5.79 0.27
N ALA A 119 -7.17 -5.17 -0.40
CA ALA A 119 -6.95 -4.57 -1.71
C ALA A 119 -6.17 -3.26 -1.60
N LEU A 120 -5.35 -2.99 -2.60
CA LEU A 120 -4.68 -1.71 -2.79
C LEU A 120 -5.45 -0.90 -3.81
N TRP A 121 -5.69 0.37 -3.49
CA TRP A 121 -6.48 1.25 -4.33
C TRP A 121 -5.71 2.54 -4.62
N VAL A 122 -5.93 3.10 -5.80
CA VAL A 122 -5.41 4.42 -6.15
C VAL A 122 -6.52 5.20 -6.85
N GLN A 123 -6.53 6.51 -6.69
CA GLN A 123 -7.50 7.34 -7.38
C GLN A 123 -7.35 7.19 -8.90
N ARG A 124 -8.48 7.14 -9.59
CA ARG A 124 -8.49 6.94 -11.04
C ARG A 124 -7.72 8.03 -11.78
N ASP A 125 -7.82 9.26 -11.33
CA ASP A 125 -7.14 10.39 -11.97
C ASP A 125 -5.61 10.34 -11.83
N THR A 126 -5.07 9.54 -10.93
CA THR A 126 -3.62 9.35 -10.80
C THR A 126 -3.03 8.83 -12.10
N PHE A 127 -3.71 7.89 -12.75
CA PHE A 127 -3.25 7.37 -14.03
C PHE A 127 -3.38 8.42 -15.15
N GLU A 128 -4.37 9.26 -15.05
CA GLU A 128 -4.62 10.29 -16.08
C GLU A 128 -3.56 11.40 -16.05
N ARG A 129 -2.89 11.59 -14.91
CA ARG A 129 -1.83 12.60 -14.77
C ARG A 129 -0.45 12.12 -15.22
N GLN A 130 -0.33 10.85 -15.56
CA GLN A 130 0.97 10.30 -15.97
C GLN A 130 1.20 10.35 -17.49
#